data_097bc6982c5f06789b459b1622ce58f5
#
_entry.id   097bc6982c5f06789b459b1622ce58f5
#
_cell.length_a   1.000
_cell.length_b   1.000
_cell.length_c   1.000
_cell.angle_alpha   90.00
_cell.angle_beta   90.00
_cell.angle_gamma   90.00
#
_symmetry.space_group_name_H-M   'P 1'
#
loop_
_entity.id
_entity.type
_entity.pdbx_description
1 polymer ?
#
loop_
_entity_poly.entity_id
_entity_poly.type
_entity_poly.pdbx_seq_one_letter_code
_entity_poly.pdbx_strand_id
1 'polypeptide(L)'
;DWKAKKAEGESQLDTEQLVRLLNKDRALLTREDSQRVSMHFRAKVKQARQDAALEGQMVSYADLIRDVLDYRAWYEFHLLYERDGEPRKELTDRAFNKFSGGEKAMAMYVPLFAAVSAQYQKGGPHCPMLLALDEAFAGVDERNISAMFELVGVLDFDYIMNSQALWGCYANVKSLDIAELHRPGNASVVTILHYHWNGAQRVLEGDGR
;
A
#
# COMPACT_ATOMS: atom_id res chain seq x y z
N ASP A 1 -10.92 1.44 0.71
CA ASP A 1 -12.03 1.37 1.64
C ASP A 1 -11.86 0.19 2.60
N TRP A 2 -12.26 0.38 3.87
CA TRP A 2 -12.25 -0.69 4.87
C TRP A 2 -13.68 -1.17 5.08
N LYS A 3 -13.92 -2.46 4.83
CA LYS A 3 -15.22 -3.08 5.06
C LYS A 3 -15.19 -3.92 6.34
N ALA A 4 -16.20 -3.75 7.16
CA ALA A 4 -16.40 -4.55 8.36
C ALA A 4 -16.76 -6.00 7.98
N LYS A 5 -16.04 -6.98 8.54
CA LYS A 5 -16.31 -8.40 8.32
C LYS A 5 -17.68 -8.79 8.87
N LYS A 6 -18.35 -9.67 8.16
CA LYS A 6 -19.61 -10.27 8.59
C LYS A 6 -19.40 -11.45 9.53
N ALA A 7 -20.42 -11.80 10.28
CA ALA A 7 -20.43 -13.00 11.10
C ALA A 7 -20.29 -14.26 10.24
N GLU A 8 -19.43 -15.19 10.67
CA GLU A 8 -19.20 -16.48 9.99
C GLU A 8 -20.03 -17.61 10.62
N GLY A 9 -20.73 -17.35 11.72
CA GLY A 9 -21.55 -18.33 12.42
C GLY A 9 -22.59 -17.70 13.35
N GLU A 10 -23.60 -18.50 13.74
CA GLU A 10 -24.77 -18.05 14.52
C GLU A 10 -24.43 -17.38 15.87
N SER A 11 -23.31 -17.78 16.48
CA SER A 11 -22.86 -17.22 17.77
C SER A 11 -21.94 -16.01 17.63
N GLN A 12 -21.70 -15.57 16.40
CA GLN A 12 -20.84 -14.41 16.11
C GLN A 12 -21.68 -13.18 15.81
N LEU A 13 -21.10 -12.02 16.03
CA LEU A 13 -21.65 -10.72 15.67
C LEU A 13 -20.96 -10.19 14.41
N ASP A 14 -21.68 -9.49 13.57
CA ASP A 14 -21.05 -8.63 12.55
C ASP A 14 -20.15 -7.61 13.24
N THR A 15 -19.01 -7.29 12.64
CA THR A 15 -18.05 -6.33 13.22
C THR A 15 -18.72 -5.00 13.60
N GLU A 16 -19.63 -4.48 12.78
CA GLU A 16 -20.34 -3.24 13.07
C GLU A 16 -21.17 -3.33 14.35
N GLN A 17 -21.84 -4.47 14.57
CA GLN A 17 -22.62 -4.73 15.78
C GLN A 17 -21.71 -4.87 16.99
N LEU A 18 -20.59 -5.60 16.85
CA LEU A 18 -19.59 -5.80 17.89
C LEU A 18 -19.02 -4.44 18.34
N VAL A 19 -18.55 -3.63 17.41
CA VAL A 19 -17.98 -2.30 17.69
C VAL A 19 -19.00 -1.39 18.35
N ARG A 20 -20.27 -1.42 17.90
CA ARG A 20 -21.34 -0.65 18.53
C ARG A 20 -21.55 -1.06 20.00
N LEU A 21 -21.51 -2.35 20.31
CA LEU A 21 -21.66 -2.85 21.68
C LEU A 21 -20.44 -2.49 22.55
N LEU A 22 -19.23 -2.60 22.01
CA LEU A 22 -18.00 -2.27 22.72
C LEU A 22 -17.87 -0.77 23.03
N ASN A 23 -18.40 0.10 22.18
CA ASN A 23 -18.43 1.55 22.36
C ASN A 23 -19.65 2.06 23.16
N LYS A 24 -20.56 1.16 23.57
CA LYS A 24 -21.72 1.53 24.35
C LYS A 24 -21.29 1.95 25.78
N ASP A 25 -21.90 3.03 26.28
CA ASP A 25 -21.63 3.46 27.65
C ASP A 25 -21.87 2.30 28.64
N ARG A 26 -20.95 2.13 29.58
CA ARG A 26 -21.00 1.04 30.57
C ARG A 26 -22.29 1.05 31.40
N ALA A 27 -22.83 2.25 31.67
CA ALA A 27 -24.10 2.39 32.40
C ALA A 27 -25.32 1.91 31.60
N LEU A 28 -25.21 1.89 30.27
CA LEU A 28 -26.27 1.45 29.34
C LEU A 28 -26.09 0.03 28.84
N LEU A 29 -24.96 -0.63 29.19
CA LEU A 29 -24.65 -1.98 28.75
C LEU A 29 -25.52 -2.99 29.52
N THR A 30 -26.40 -3.69 28.82
CA THR A 30 -27.25 -4.69 29.43
C THR A 30 -26.50 -6.01 29.67
N ARG A 31 -27.07 -6.87 30.52
CA ARG A 31 -26.55 -8.23 30.73
C ARG A 31 -26.56 -9.04 29.43
N GLU A 32 -27.59 -8.86 28.61
CA GLU A 32 -27.71 -9.52 27.31
C GLU A 32 -26.61 -9.06 26.34
N ASP A 33 -26.33 -7.73 26.27
CA ASP A 33 -25.25 -7.20 25.46
C ASP A 33 -23.89 -7.83 25.84
N SER A 34 -23.61 -7.90 27.15
CA SER A 34 -22.40 -8.51 27.66
C SER A 34 -22.31 -10.01 27.34
N GLN A 35 -23.41 -10.74 27.38
CA GLN A 35 -23.48 -12.14 26.99
C GLN A 35 -23.19 -12.30 25.48
N ARG A 36 -23.79 -11.49 24.63
CA ARG A 36 -23.57 -11.53 23.16
C ARG A 36 -22.13 -11.28 22.80
N VAL A 37 -21.48 -10.28 23.40
CA VAL A 37 -20.03 -10.02 23.21
C VAL A 37 -19.18 -11.20 23.68
N SER A 38 -19.50 -11.77 24.86
CA SER A 38 -18.80 -12.93 25.40
C SER A 38 -18.94 -14.16 24.50
N MET A 39 -20.15 -14.42 23.99
CA MET A 39 -20.39 -15.53 23.05
C MET A 39 -19.62 -15.35 21.75
N HIS A 40 -19.60 -14.15 21.19
CA HIS A 40 -18.85 -13.82 19.98
C HIS A 40 -17.36 -14.18 20.14
N PHE A 41 -16.69 -13.66 21.18
CA PHE A 41 -15.26 -13.91 21.37
C PHE A 41 -14.96 -15.39 21.69
N ARG A 42 -15.82 -16.05 22.45
CA ARG A 42 -15.67 -17.51 22.69
C ARG A 42 -15.78 -18.31 21.40
N ALA A 43 -16.72 -17.96 20.52
CA ALA A 43 -16.88 -18.62 19.21
C ALA A 43 -15.66 -18.38 18.32
N LYS A 44 -15.15 -17.15 18.25
CA LYS A 44 -13.94 -16.81 17.47
C LYS A 44 -12.68 -17.55 17.99
N VAL A 45 -12.46 -17.58 19.30
CA VAL A 45 -11.34 -18.34 19.89
C VAL A 45 -11.46 -19.85 19.63
N LYS A 46 -12.68 -20.40 19.73
CA LYS A 46 -12.91 -21.81 19.40
C LYS A 46 -12.59 -22.11 17.93
N GLN A 47 -13.03 -21.24 17.03
CA GLN A 47 -12.75 -21.37 15.60
C GLN A 47 -11.25 -21.28 15.31
N ALA A 48 -10.57 -20.24 15.77
CA ALA A 48 -9.13 -20.06 15.59
C ALA A 48 -8.32 -21.26 16.11
N ARG A 49 -8.75 -21.88 17.23
CA ARG A 49 -8.14 -23.11 17.75
C ARG A 49 -8.35 -24.29 16.82
N GLN A 50 -9.54 -24.43 16.22
CA GLN A 50 -9.84 -25.51 15.28
C GLN A 50 -9.02 -25.35 14.00
N ASP A 51 -8.91 -24.13 13.47
CA ASP A 51 -8.15 -23.82 12.27
C ASP A 51 -6.65 -24.11 12.48
N ALA A 52 -6.07 -23.66 13.60
CA ALA A 52 -4.69 -23.97 13.96
C ALA A 52 -4.43 -25.48 14.10
N ALA A 53 -5.39 -26.24 14.65
CA ALA A 53 -5.27 -27.69 14.76
C ALA A 53 -5.32 -28.39 13.41
N LEU A 54 -6.14 -27.91 12.46
CA LEU A 54 -6.21 -28.42 11.09
C LEU A 54 -4.91 -28.13 10.30
N GLU A 55 -4.26 -26.99 10.55
CA GLU A 55 -2.98 -26.62 9.95
C GLU A 55 -1.77 -27.27 10.65
N GLY A 56 -1.99 -28.04 11.70
CA GLY A 56 -0.91 -28.69 12.47
C GLY A 56 -0.03 -27.71 13.26
N GLN A 57 -0.51 -26.50 13.51
CA GLN A 57 0.23 -25.46 14.22
C GLN A 57 0.03 -25.60 15.74
N MET A 58 1.15 -25.54 16.48
CA MET A 58 1.13 -25.42 17.94
C MET A 58 1.11 -23.94 18.32
N VAL A 59 -0.09 -23.39 18.49
CA VAL A 59 -0.28 -21.98 18.86
C VAL A 59 -0.65 -21.89 20.35
N SER A 60 -0.04 -20.96 21.08
CA SER A 60 -0.39 -20.75 22.50
C SER A 60 -1.78 -20.12 22.63
N TYR A 61 -2.47 -20.40 23.73
CA TYR A 61 -3.79 -19.82 23.99
C TYR A 61 -3.74 -18.28 24.08
N ALA A 62 -2.64 -17.74 24.57
CA ALA A 62 -2.43 -16.29 24.65
C ALA A 62 -2.31 -15.64 23.26
N ASP A 63 -1.65 -16.30 22.33
CA ASP A 63 -1.51 -15.81 20.95
C ASP A 63 -2.86 -15.87 20.22
N LEU A 64 -3.62 -16.96 20.37
CA LEU A 64 -4.99 -17.07 19.83
C LEU A 64 -5.90 -15.93 20.33
N ILE A 65 -5.85 -15.61 21.63
CA ILE A 65 -6.62 -14.48 22.18
C ILE A 65 -6.15 -13.16 21.59
N ARG A 66 -4.84 -12.95 21.49
CA ARG A 66 -4.28 -11.71 20.91
C ARG A 66 -4.76 -11.52 19.48
N ASP A 67 -4.72 -12.55 18.65
CA ASP A 67 -5.13 -12.51 17.26
C ASP A 67 -6.63 -12.25 17.11
N VAL A 68 -7.45 -12.91 17.92
CA VAL A 68 -8.91 -12.70 17.92
C VAL A 68 -9.29 -11.29 18.40
N LEU A 69 -8.54 -10.71 19.34
CA LEU A 69 -8.78 -9.36 19.84
C LEU A 69 -8.14 -8.27 18.99
N ASP A 70 -7.33 -8.61 17.99
CA ASP A 70 -6.76 -7.62 17.08
C ASP A 70 -7.87 -7.04 16.18
N TYR A 71 -8.34 -5.85 16.56
CA TYR A 71 -9.40 -5.14 15.83
C TYR A 71 -9.04 -4.84 14.37
N ARG A 72 -7.75 -4.81 14.01
CA ARG A 72 -7.28 -4.63 12.63
C ARG A 72 -7.72 -5.78 11.74
N ALA A 73 -7.79 -7.00 12.31
CA ALA A 73 -8.25 -8.20 11.60
C ALA A 73 -9.79 -8.27 11.46
N TRP A 74 -10.54 -7.36 12.10
CA TRP A 74 -12.02 -7.32 12.01
C TRP A 74 -12.53 -6.61 10.76
N TYR A 75 -11.62 -6.01 10.00
CA TYR A 75 -11.93 -5.32 8.75
C TYR A 75 -11.14 -5.92 7.60
N GLU A 76 -11.67 -5.77 6.40
CA GLU A 76 -11.01 -6.11 5.16
C GLU A 76 -10.76 -4.84 4.35
N PHE A 77 -9.56 -4.74 3.80
CA PHE A 77 -9.21 -3.63 2.93
C PHE A 77 -9.61 -3.95 1.49
N HIS A 78 -10.47 -3.12 0.91
CA HIS A 78 -10.92 -3.23 -0.47
C HIS A 78 -10.41 -2.03 -1.27
N LEU A 79 -9.68 -2.32 -2.34
CA LEU A 79 -9.33 -1.31 -3.34
C LEU A 79 -10.54 -1.07 -4.25
N LEU A 80 -10.85 0.20 -4.46
CA LEU A 80 -11.87 0.62 -5.39
C LEU A 80 -11.23 1.38 -6.53
N TYR A 81 -11.72 1.21 -7.75
CA TYR A 81 -11.30 1.95 -8.92
C TYR A 81 -12.50 2.55 -9.64
N GLU A 82 -12.24 3.61 -10.37
CA GLU A 82 -13.22 4.32 -11.18
C GLU A 82 -12.60 4.61 -12.55
N ARG A 83 -13.37 4.44 -13.60
CA ARG A 83 -13.02 4.84 -14.96
C ARG A 83 -13.98 5.91 -15.41
N ASP A 84 -13.52 6.77 -16.31
CA ASP A 84 -14.34 7.84 -16.87
C ASP A 84 -15.67 7.30 -17.43
N GLY A 85 -16.77 7.82 -16.91
CA GLY A 85 -18.12 7.41 -17.29
C GLY A 85 -18.62 6.11 -16.68
N GLU A 86 -17.85 5.44 -15.81
CA GLU A 86 -18.27 4.22 -15.12
C GLU A 86 -18.44 4.46 -13.61
N PRO A 87 -19.36 3.75 -12.95
CA PRO A 87 -19.48 3.80 -11.51
C PRO A 87 -18.24 3.17 -10.85
N ARG A 88 -17.92 3.64 -9.65
CA ARG A 88 -16.85 3.07 -8.81
C ARG A 88 -17.10 1.57 -8.57
N LYS A 89 -16.07 0.77 -8.78
CA LYS A 89 -16.09 -0.70 -8.68
C LYS A 89 -15.00 -1.19 -7.74
N GLU A 90 -15.21 -2.37 -7.17
CA GLU A 90 -14.19 -3.05 -6.40
C GLU A 90 -13.14 -3.67 -7.31
N LEU A 91 -11.86 -3.46 -6.97
CA LEU A 91 -10.73 -4.06 -7.66
C LEU A 91 -10.52 -5.49 -7.18
N THR A 92 -11.17 -6.41 -7.87
CA THR A 92 -10.98 -7.86 -7.68
C THR A 92 -9.85 -8.37 -8.55
N ASP A 93 -9.30 -9.56 -8.27
CA ASP A 93 -8.29 -10.22 -9.13
C ASP A 93 -8.76 -10.35 -10.58
N ARG A 94 -10.03 -10.65 -10.79
CA ARG A 94 -10.63 -10.71 -12.13
C ARG A 94 -10.62 -9.36 -12.84
N ALA A 95 -10.85 -8.26 -12.12
CA ALA A 95 -10.80 -6.91 -12.67
C ALA A 95 -9.35 -6.52 -12.96
N PHE A 96 -8.43 -6.75 -12.01
CA PHE A 96 -7.01 -6.47 -12.14
C PHE A 96 -6.38 -7.19 -13.35
N ASN A 97 -6.73 -8.45 -13.57
CA ASN A 97 -6.21 -9.23 -14.71
C ASN A 97 -6.64 -8.67 -16.07
N LYS A 98 -7.73 -7.90 -16.14
CA LYS A 98 -8.21 -7.23 -17.36
C LYS A 98 -7.58 -5.86 -17.61
N PHE A 99 -6.84 -5.34 -16.64
CA PHE A 99 -6.18 -4.05 -16.76
C PHE A 99 -5.01 -4.13 -17.74
N SER A 100 -4.78 -3.04 -18.46
CA SER A 100 -3.54 -2.82 -19.22
C SER A 100 -2.32 -2.80 -18.30
N GLY A 101 -1.11 -2.90 -18.86
CA GLY A 101 0.13 -2.82 -18.08
C GLY A 101 0.22 -1.55 -17.24
N GLY A 102 -0.11 -0.41 -17.83
CA GLY A 102 -0.14 0.89 -17.14
C GLY A 102 -1.19 0.97 -16.03
N GLU A 103 -2.42 0.50 -16.29
CA GLU A 103 -3.48 0.45 -15.26
C GLU A 103 -3.10 -0.45 -14.08
N LYS A 104 -2.44 -1.60 -14.36
CA LYS A 104 -1.93 -2.49 -13.31
C LYS A 104 -0.88 -1.79 -12.45
N ALA A 105 0.05 -1.09 -13.08
CA ALA A 105 1.07 -0.31 -12.38
C ALA A 105 0.44 0.76 -11.48
N MET A 106 -0.51 1.53 -12.01
CA MET A 106 -1.26 2.52 -11.21
C MET A 106 -1.96 1.89 -10.01
N ALA A 107 -2.64 0.76 -10.23
CA ALA A 107 -3.35 0.03 -9.17
C ALA A 107 -2.43 -0.50 -8.06
N MET A 108 -1.13 -0.70 -8.35
CA MET A 108 -0.12 -1.13 -7.37
C MET A 108 0.59 0.06 -6.72
N TYR A 109 1.08 1.01 -7.50
CA TYR A 109 1.89 2.11 -6.98
C TYR A 109 1.08 3.13 -6.16
N VAL A 110 -0.15 3.46 -6.58
CA VAL A 110 -0.97 4.45 -5.86
C VAL A 110 -1.24 4.04 -4.40
N PRO A 111 -1.72 2.82 -4.10
CA PRO A 111 -1.90 2.38 -2.71
C PRO A 111 -0.58 2.27 -1.95
N LEU A 112 0.51 1.86 -2.62
CA LEU A 112 1.83 1.76 -2.02
C LEU A 112 2.32 3.13 -1.56
N PHE A 113 2.28 4.12 -2.44
CA PHE A 113 2.71 5.49 -2.11
C PHE A 113 1.84 6.11 -1.03
N ALA A 114 0.52 5.88 -1.07
CA ALA A 114 -0.38 6.33 -0.01
C ALA A 114 -0.05 5.69 1.35
N ALA A 115 0.27 4.39 1.38
CA ALA A 115 0.65 3.69 2.60
C ALA A 115 2.00 4.19 3.16
N VAL A 116 2.99 4.41 2.28
CA VAL A 116 4.30 4.95 2.66
C VAL A 116 4.15 6.38 3.19
N SER A 117 3.37 7.23 2.52
CA SER A 117 3.07 8.59 2.99
C SER A 117 2.44 8.58 4.38
N ALA A 118 1.44 7.72 4.60
CA ALA A 118 0.79 7.57 5.90
C ALA A 118 1.75 7.09 7.00
N GLN A 119 2.78 6.31 6.67
CA GLN A 119 3.82 5.90 7.63
C GLN A 119 4.76 7.04 7.95
N TYR A 120 5.24 7.79 6.96
CA TYR A 120 6.11 8.93 7.18
C TYR A 120 5.44 10.04 8.00
N GLN A 121 4.15 10.30 7.78
CA GLN A 121 3.38 11.28 8.58
C GLN A 121 3.38 10.98 10.08
N LYS A 122 3.56 9.72 10.49
CA LYS A 122 3.70 9.33 11.92
C LYS A 122 5.07 9.69 12.49
N GLY A 123 6.08 9.88 11.66
CA GLY A 123 7.45 10.22 12.06
C GLY A 123 7.65 11.69 12.46
N GLY A 124 6.62 12.52 12.28
CA GLY A 124 6.68 13.94 12.63
C GLY A 124 7.20 14.84 11.48
N PRO A 125 7.25 16.17 11.70
CA PRO A 125 7.47 17.16 10.64
C PRO A 125 8.89 17.15 10.03
N HIS A 126 9.83 16.46 10.63
CA HIS A 126 11.22 16.37 10.15
C HIS A 126 11.57 14.97 9.62
N CYS A 127 10.56 14.12 9.39
CA CYS A 127 10.78 12.80 8.83
C CYS A 127 11.15 12.94 7.34
N PRO A 128 12.29 12.36 6.88
CA PRO A 128 12.63 12.37 5.47
C PRO A 128 11.62 11.53 4.68
N MET A 129 11.03 12.14 3.64
CA MET A 129 10.02 11.51 2.77
C MET A 129 10.70 10.84 1.57
N LEU A 130 11.60 9.88 1.82
CA LEU A 130 12.44 9.27 0.77
C LEU A 130 11.84 7.95 0.25
N LEU A 131 11.71 7.85 -1.07
CA LEU A 131 11.41 6.61 -1.81
C LEU A 131 12.66 6.07 -2.51
N ALA A 132 12.94 4.79 -2.35
CA ALA A 132 13.94 4.09 -3.15
C ALA A 132 13.25 2.99 -3.97
N LEU A 133 13.31 3.09 -5.30
CA LEU A 133 12.64 2.17 -6.22
C LEU A 133 13.67 1.52 -7.15
N ASP A 134 13.71 0.19 -7.14
CA ASP A 134 14.48 -0.61 -8.07
C ASP A 134 13.60 -0.97 -9.29
N GLU A 135 14.19 -0.90 -10.50
CA GLU A 135 13.47 -1.10 -11.76
C GLU A 135 12.16 -0.31 -11.88
N ALA A 136 12.23 0.97 -11.44
CA ALA A 136 11.06 1.82 -11.36
C ALA A 136 10.29 1.86 -12.68
N PHE A 137 8.98 1.62 -12.59
CA PHE A 137 8.02 1.72 -13.69
C PHE A 137 8.32 0.81 -14.89
N ALA A 138 9.00 -0.32 -14.69
CA ALA A 138 9.25 -1.29 -15.74
C ALA A 138 7.93 -1.76 -16.40
N GLY A 139 7.85 -1.65 -17.73
CA GLY A 139 6.65 -2.02 -18.50
C GLY A 139 5.46 -1.07 -18.39
N VAL A 140 5.63 0.09 -17.78
CA VAL A 140 4.63 1.17 -17.72
C VAL A 140 4.78 2.09 -18.93
N ASP A 141 3.69 2.53 -19.52
CA ASP A 141 3.73 3.50 -20.62
C ASP A 141 4.05 4.93 -20.10
N GLU A 142 4.57 5.75 -20.99
CA GLU A 142 5.11 7.07 -20.68
C GLU A 142 4.07 8.02 -20.03
N ARG A 143 2.80 7.93 -20.45
CA ARG A 143 1.70 8.73 -19.89
C ARG A 143 1.47 8.39 -18.42
N ASN A 144 1.44 7.09 -18.11
CA ASN A 144 1.24 6.61 -16.74
C ASN A 144 2.47 6.89 -15.87
N ILE A 145 3.69 6.83 -16.42
CA ILE A 145 4.90 7.22 -15.71
C ILE A 145 4.84 8.71 -15.32
N SER A 146 4.46 9.60 -16.25
CA SER A 146 4.30 11.01 -15.95
C SER A 146 3.30 11.26 -14.81
N ALA A 147 2.16 10.55 -14.80
CA ALA A 147 1.18 10.63 -13.71
C ALA A 147 1.74 10.11 -12.38
N MET A 148 2.65 9.10 -12.40
CA MET A 148 3.33 8.63 -11.20
C MET A 148 4.28 9.70 -10.63
N PHE A 149 5.05 10.39 -11.45
CA PHE A 149 5.90 11.49 -11.00
C PHE A 149 5.07 12.65 -10.43
N GLU A 150 3.90 12.94 -11.01
CA GLU A 150 2.97 13.91 -10.45
C GLU A 150 2.51 13.50 -9.04
N LEU A 151 2.11 12.24 -8.86
CA LEU A 151 1.70 11.71 -7.56
C LEU A 151 2.83 11.77 -6.52
N VAL A 152 4.06 11.41 -6.91
CA VAL A 152 5.26 11.50 -6.05
C VAL A 152 5.47 12.96 -5.61
N GLY A 153 5.33 13.91 -6.54
CA GLY A 153 5.42 15.34 -6.22
C GLY A 153 4.29 15.88 -5.33
N VAL A 154 3.04 15.41 -5.54
CA VAL A 154 1.89 15.76 -4.69
C VAL A 154 2.05 15.23 -3.26
N LEU A 155 2.65 14.05 -3.10
CA LEU A 155 2.92 13.45 -1.80
C LEU A 155 4.21 13.97 -1.14
N ASP A 156 4.91 14.90 -1.80
CA ASP A 156 6.15 15.53 -1.32
C ASP A 156 7.26 14.52 -1.00
N PHE A 157 7.40 13.52 -1.86
CA PHE A 157 8.49 12.55 -1.74
C PHE A 157 9.76 13.00 -2.45
N ASP A 158 10.88 12.89 -1.76
CA ASP A 158 12.19 12.74 -2.38
C ASP A 158 12.35 11.30 -2.88
N TYR A 159 13.08 11.09 -3.98
CA TYR A 159 13.20 9.74 -4.52
C TYR A 159 14.58 9.43 -5.12
N ILE A 160 14.95 8.16 -5.01
CA ILE A 160 16.07 7.54 -5.73
C ILE A 160 15.46 6.39 -6.53
N MET A 161 15.63 6.42 -7.84
CA MET A 161 15.08 5.41 -8.74
C MET A 161 16.17 4.90 -9.68
N ASN A 162 16.19 3.61 -9.94
CA ASN A 162 16.93 3.08 -11.07
C ASN A 162 15.96 2.52 -12.12
N SER A 163 16.35 2.56 -13.37
CA SER A 163 15.59 1.99 -14.49
C SER A 163 16.47 1.84 -15.71
N GLN A 164 16.15 0.89 -16.59
CA GLN A 164 16.90 0.67 -17.83
C GLN A 164 16.58 1.69 -18.92
N ALA A 165 15.41 2.32 -18.89
CA ALA A 165 14.92 3.20 -19.97
C ALA A 165 14.32 4.53 -19.48
N LEU A 166 14.21 4.72 -18.18
CA LEU A 166 13.56 5.89 -17.60
C LEU A 166 14.54 7.05 -17.44
N TRP A 167 14.25 8.18 -18.08
CA TRP A 167 14.99 9.42 -17.89
C TRP A 167 14.40 10.36 -16.83
N GLY A 168 13.11 10.24 -16.53
CA GLY A 168 12.42 11.08 -15.55
C GLY A 168 12.28 12.56 -15.95
N CYS A 169 12.63 12.91 -17.19
CA CYS A 169 12.58 14.29 -17.69
C CYS A 169 11.16 14.69 -18.13
N TYR A 170 10.25 14.81 -17.19
CA TYR A 170 8.86 15.21 -17.43
C TYR A 170 8.61 16.65 -17.00
N ALA A 171 7.64 17.30 -17.64
CA ALA A 171 7.32 18.69 -17.35
C ALA A 171 6.83 18.95 -15.90
N ASN A 172 6.31 17.91 -15.26
CA ASN A 172 5.88 17.94 -13.85
C ASN A 172 7.01 17.62 -12.85
N VAL A 173 8.20 17.28 -13.33
CA VAL A 173 9.42 17.11 -12.51
C VAL A 173 10.23 18.39 -12.55
N LYS A 174 10.33 19.07 -11.41
CA LYS A 174 10.98 20.41 -11.33
C LYS A 174 12.49 20.34 -11.45
N SER A 175 13.11 19.33 -10.87
CA SER A 175 14.56 19.13 -10.87
C SER A 175 14.86 17.65 -10.65
N LEU A 176 15.88 17.12 -11.33
CA LEU A 176 16.31 15.75 -11.20
C LEU A 176 17.77 15.61 -11.59
N ASP A 177 18.58 14.96 -10.75
CA ASP A 177 19.94 14.56 -11.07
C ASP A 177 19.92 13.12 -11.61
N ILE A 178 20.57 12.90 -12.74
CA ILE A 178 20.54 11.65 -13.48
C ILE A 178 21.98 11.15 -13.67
N ALA A 179 22.25 9.95 -13.22
CA ALA A 179 23.49 9.23 -13.46
C ALA A 179 23.23 8.12 -14.50
N GLU A 180 23.68 8.34 -15.74
CA GLU A 180 23.64 7.31 -16.78
C GLU A 180 24.85 6.40 -16.65
N LEU A 181 24.62 5.12 -16.42
CA LEU A 181 25.66 4.10 -16.28
C LEU A 181 25.89 3.41 -17.62
N HIS A 182 27.07 3.60 -18.20
CA HIS A 182 27.45 2.97 -19.46
C HIS A 182 28.58 1.95 -19.26
N ARG A 183 28.34 0.70 -19.59
CA ARG A 183 29.33 -0.37 -19.54
C ARG A 183 29.38 -1.12 -20.87
N PRO A 184 30.39 -0.89 -21.71
CA PRO A 184 30.64 -1.71 -22.89
C PRO A 184 30.88 -3.18 -22.50
N GLY A 185 30.40 -4.13 -23.33
CA GLY A 185 30.41 -5.55 -22.99
C GLY A 185 31.76 -6.18 -22.71
N ASN A 186 32.85 -5.52 -23.13
CA ASN A 186 34.26 -5.95 -22.94
C ASN A 186 35.02 -5.09 -21.93
N ALA A 187 34.37 -4.15 -21.25
CA ALA A 187 34.99 -3.25 -20.30
C ALA A 187 34.87 -3.76 -18.86
N SER A 188 35.96 -3.62 -18.08
CA SER A 188 35.97 -3.90 -16.64
C SER A 188 35.52 -2.71 -15.79
N VAL A 189 35.30 -1.55 -16.42
CA VAL A 189 34.90 -0.29 -15.76
C VAL A 189 33.56 0.18 -16.28
N VAL A 190 32.86 0.95 -15.44
CA VAL A 190 31.62 1.62 -15.79
C VAL A 190 31.92 3.11 -15.95
N THR A 191 31.46 3.70 -17.05
CA THR A 191 31.46 5.15 -17.23
C THR A 191 30.15 5.70 -16.71
N ILE A 192 30.22 6.82 -15.98
CA ILE A 192 29.04 7.51 -15.45
C ILE A 192 28.99 8.87 -16.14
N LEU A 193 27.84 9.15 -16.76
CA LEU A 193 27.52 10.46 -17.32
C LEU A 193 26.48 11.12 -16.42
N HIS A 194 26.81 12.29 -15.90
CA HIS A 194 25.90 13.04 -15.03
C HIS A 194 25.13 14.07 -15.83
N TYR A 195 23.82 14.08 -15.64
CA TYR A 195 22.92 15.06 -16.22
C TYR A 195 22.08 15.71 -15.13
N HIS A 196 21.79 16.98 -15.34
CA HIS A 196 20.82 17.70 -14.55
C HIS A 196 19.58 18.05 -15.41
N TRP A 197 18.39 17.70 -14.94
CA TRP A 197 17.12 18.15 -15.46
C TRP A 197 16.62 19.34 -14.64
N ASN A 198 16.41 20.49 -15.28
CA ASN A 198 16.00 21.73 -14.62
C ASN A 198 14.51 22.07 -14.77
N GLY A 199 13.69 21.08 -15.13
CA GLY A 199 12.26 21.24 -15.41
C GLY A 199 11.93 21.57 -16.88
N ALA A 200 12.93 21.88 -17.72
CA ALA A 200 12.76 22.23 -19.13
C ALA A 200 13.76 21.52 -20.05
N GLN A 201 15.00 21.39 -19.62
CA GLN A 201 16.09 20.84 -20.42
C GLN A 201 16.97 19.92 -19.57
N ARG A 202 17.43 18.83 -20.19
CA ARG A 202 18.46 17.95 -19.64
C ARG A 202 19.83 18.44 -20.09
N VAL A 203 20.65 18.83 -19.16
CA VAL A 203 22.00 19.36 -19.40
C VAL A 203 23.04 18.34 -18.91
N LEU A 204 24.00 17.98 -19.77
CA LEU A 204 25.15 17.19 -19.37
C LEU A 204 26.02 18.05 -18.44
N GLU A 205 26.28 17.58 -17.25
CA GLU A 205 27.23 18.20 -16.35
C GLU A 205 28.65 17.84 -16.82
N GLY A 206 29.36 18.83 -17.28
CA GLY A 206 30.79 18.66 -17.56
C GLY A 206 31.55 18.36 -16.27
N ASP A 207 32.59 17.54 -16.36
CA ASP A 207 33.55 17.33 -15.26
C ASP A 207 34.04 18.68 -14.73
N GLY A 208 33.32 19.23 -13.76
CA GLY A 208 33.76 20.40 -13.01
C GLY A 208 34.91 19.97 -12.08
N ARG A 209 36.13 19.95 -12.61
CA ARG A 209 37.33 19.99 -11.81
C ARG A 209 37.73 21.43 -11.54
#